data_ada5e7280b5296f93a10de3b2fa8c136
#
_entry.id   ada5e7280b5296f93a10de3b2fa8c136
#
_cell.length_a   1.000
_cell.length_b   1.000
_cell.length_c   1.000
_cell.angle_alpha   90.00
_cell.angle_beta   90.00
_cell.angle_gamma   90.00
#
_symmetry.space_group_name_H-M   'P 1'
#
loop_
_entity.id
_entity.type
_entity.pdbx_description
1 polymer ?
#
loop_
_entity_poly.entity_id
_entity_poly.type
_entity_poly.pdbx_seq_one_letter_code
_entity_poly.pdbx_strand_id
1 'polypeptide(L)'
;KRGGYWIALAVSLLWATFVYLSGHSEERVWNSFFLQYLWEFCLGMKLAELYVRKPSALDLPKWKYLVPVCVVGMMLTGMMGWMGFPWKLFNDIPSLFGYLSLALIIYKLHIVVVNRFFSYTNRFSYEWYLVHILVFQIVMQVTRGHVPAIIEIVLCLLLSYFAAMWYGKLWNRKKTSK
;
A
#
# COMPACT_ATOMS: atom_id res chain seq x y z
N LYS A 1 -7.52 -18.87 13.31
CA LYS A 1 -8.56 -18.58 14.32
C LYS A 1 -9.34 -17.35 13.84
N ARG A 2 -10.70 -17.43 13.81
CA ARG A 2 -11.59 -16.41 13.22
C ARG A 2 -11.56 -15.03 13.93
N GLY A 3 -11.06 -14.94 15.17
CA GLY A 3 -11.08 -13.71 15.97
C GLY A 3 -9.88 -12.76 15.79
N GLY A 4 -8.77 -13.23 15.24
CA GLY A 4 -7.52 -12.42 15.21
C GLY A 4 -7.62 -11.13 14.40
N TYR A 5 -8.40 -11.14 13.31
CA TYR A 5 -8.61 -9.94 12.48
C TYR A 5 -9.36 -8.83 13.25
N TRP A 6 -10.42 -9.19 13.98
CA TRP A 6 -11.19 -8.23 14.77
C TRP A 6 -10.38 -7.65 15.93
N ILE A 7 -9.51 -8.46 16.54
CA ILE A 7 -8.56 -7.98 17.56
C ILE A 7 -7.58 -6.98 16.93
N ALA A 8 -7.01 -7.31 15.78
CA ALA A 8 -6.11 -6.41 15.07
C ALA A 8 -6.77 -5.09 14.70
N LEU A 9 -8.01 -5.12 14.21
CA LEU A 9 -8.80 -3.93 13.92
C LEU A 9 -9.05 -3.09 15.18
N ALA A 10 -9.46 -3.73 16.28
CA ALA A 10 -9.68 -3.03 17.55
C ALA A 10 -8.40 -2.37 18.07
N VAL A 11 -7.26 -3.06 18.00
CA VAL A 11 -5.94 -2.50 18.39
C VAL A 11 -5.56 -1.31 17.53
N SER A 12 -5.73 -1.39 16.21
CA SER A 12 -5.43 -0.27 15.31
C SER A 12 -6.32 0.95 15.58
N LEU A 13 -7.62 0.75 15.76
CA LEU A 13 -8.56 1.83 16.08
C LEU A 13 -8.28 2.46 17.45
N LEU A 14 -7.95 1.67 18.47
CA LEU A 14 -7.56 2.17 19.80
C LEU A 14 -6.27 2.98 19.70
N TRP A 15 -5.30 2.53 18.90
CA TRP A 15 -4.06 3.27 18.67
C TRP A 15 -4.33 4.61 17.99
N ALA A 16 -5.09 4.62 16.89
CA ALA A 16 -5.45 5.85 16.19
C ALA A 16 -6.17 6.85 17.11
N THR A 17 -7.11 6.35 17.91
CA THR A 17 -7.84 7.17 18.89
C THR A 17 -6.90 7.73 19.96
N PHE A 18 -6.00 6.91 20.48
CA PHE A 18 -4.98 7.34 21.44
C PHE A 18 -4.07 8.44 20.86
N VAL A 19 -3.55 8.26 19.66
CA VAL A 19 -2.71 9.25 18.97
C VAL A 19 -3.46 10.57 18.75
N TYR A 20 -4.74 10.49 18.39
CA TYR A 20 -5.60 11.66 18.24
C TYR A 20 -5.81 12.40 19.56
N LEU A 21 -6.21 11.69 20.63
CA LEU A 21 -6.51 12.28 21.94
C LEU A 21 -5.26 12.82 22.64
N SER A 22 -4.09 12.22 22.40
CA SER A 22 -2.81 12.68 22.97
C SER A 22 -2.23 13.92 22.26
N GLY A 23 -2.83 14.36 21.14
CA GLY A 23 -2.37 15.52 20.38
C GLY A 23 -1.14 15.27 19.49
N HIS A 24 -0.67 14.00 19.39
CA HIS A 24 0.51 13.61 18.60
C HIS A 24 0.19 13.20 17.15
N SER A 25 -0.99 13.57 16.65
CA SER A 25 -1.44 13.18 15.30
C SER A 25 -0.56 13.69 14.15
N GLU A 26 0.14 14.80 14.34
CA GLU A 26 1.07 15.37 13.34
C GLU A 26 2.48 14.76 13.43
N GLU A 27 2.81 14.11 14.53
CA GLU A 27 4.13 13.52 14.73
C GLU A 27 4.24 12.18 14.00
N ARG A 28 5.19 12.11 13.07
CA ARG A 28 5.38 10.94 12.20
C ARG A 28 5.64 9.64 12.96
N VAL A 29 6.33 9.71 14.10
CA VAL A 29 6.64 8.53 14.94
C VAL A 29 5.35 7.87 15.44
N TRP A 30 4.36 8.66 15.80
CA TRP A 30 3.10 8.18 16.34
C TRP A 30 2.11 7.76 15.26
N ASN A 31 1.94 8.59 14.22
CA ASN A 31 0.95 8.34 13.17
C ASN A 31 1.40 7.31 12.12
N SER A 32 2.68 6.93 12.11
CA SER A 32 3.22 5.89 11.23
C SER A 32 3.66 4.64 12.00
N PHE A 33 3.26 4.50 13.26
CA PHE A 33 3.59 3.34 14.06
C PHE A 33 2.85 2.09 13.54
N PHE A 34 3.51 0.92 13.60
CA PHE A 34 3.00 -0.31 12.98
C PHE A 34 1.60 -0.73 13.48
N LEU A 35 1.21 -0.35 14.71
CA LEU A 35 -0.12 -0.64 15.26
C LEU A 35 -1.23 0.05 14.48
N GLN A 36 -0.95 1.22 13.87
CA GLN A 36 -1.89 1.92 12.99
C GLN A 36 -2.35 1.01 11.83
N TYR A 37 -1.39 0.27 11.24
CA TYR A 37 -1.59 -0.54 10.04
C TYR A 37 -1.76 -2.04 10.32
N LEU A 38 -1.81 -2.46 11.59
CA LEU A 38 -1.85 -3.87 11.97
C LEU A 38 -3.04 -4.62 11.34
N TRP A 39 -4.21 -3.98 11.27
CA TRP A 39 -5.40 -4.58 10.68
C TRP A 39 -5.29 -4.75 9.16
N GLU A 40 -4.58 -3.86 8.47
CA GLU A 40 -4.33 -3.94 7.03
C GLU A 40 -3.42 -5.15 6.72
N PHE A 41 -2.37 -5.35 7.51
CA PHE A 41 -1.54 -6.54 7.40
C PHE A 41 -2.34 -7.83 7.63
N CYS A 42 -3.17 -7.87 8.65
CA CYS A 42 -4.03 -9.02 8.93
C CYS A 42 -5.04 -9.27 7.80
N LEU A 43 -5.60 -8.21 7.22
CA LEU A 43 -6.49 -8.33 6.06
C LEU A 43 -5.74 -8.82 4.82
N GLY A 44 -4.55 -8.28 4.55
CA GLY A 44 -3.69 -8.73 3.45
C GLY A 44 -3.36 -10.23 3.55
N MET A 45 -3.00 -10.71 4.75
CA MET A 45 -2.78 -12.14 4.99
C MET A 45 -4.06 -12.96 4.74
N LYS A 46 -5.22 -12.43 5.14
CA LYS A 46 -6.51 -13.11 4.91
C LYS A 46 -6.88 -13.19 3.43
N LEU A 47 -6.62 -12.14 2.68
CA LEU A 47 -6.83 -12.11 1.23
C LEU A 47 -5.88 -13.07 0.52
N ALA A 48 -4.62 -13.13 0.92
CA ALA A 48 -3.67 -14.11 0.40
C ALA A 48 -4.11 -15.56 0.69
N GLU A 49 -4.60 -15.84 1.90
CA GLU A 49 -5.19 -17.16 2.24
C GLU A 49 -6.38 -17.49 1.35
N LEU A 50 -7.29 -16.53 1.12
CA LEU A 50 -8.44 -16.73 0.24
C LEU A 50 -8.01 -16.96 -1.20
N TYR A 51 -7.03 -16.21 -1.70
CA TYR A 51 -6.50 -16.38 -3.04
C TYR A 51 -5.94 -17.79 -3.27
N VAL A 52 -5.21 -18.34 -2.30
CA VAL A 52 -4.61 -19.68 -2.41
C VAL A 52 -5.66 -20.80 -2.21
N ARG A 53 -6.54 -20.65 -1.19
CA ARG A 53 -7.47 -21.74 -0.81
C ARG A 53 -8.80 -21.70 -1.53
N LYS A 54 -9.29 -20.52 -1.88
CA LYS A 54 -10.62 -20.31 -2.49
C LYS A 54 -10.59 -19.14 -3.48
N PRO A 55 -9.86 -19.27 -4.62
CA PRO A 55 -9.74 -18.17 -5.59
C PRO A 55 -11.11 -17.69 -6.10
N SER A 56 -12.10 -18.58 -6.20
CA SER A 56 -13.48 -18.23 -6.57
C SER A 56 -14.14 -17.22 -5.63
N ALA A 57 -13.67 -17.08 -4.39
CA ALA A 57 -14.17 -16.06 -3.47
C ALA A 57 -13.82 -14.65 -3.91
N LEU A 58 -12.74 -14.46 -4.67
CA LEU A 58 -12.33 -13.17 -5.22
C LEU A 58 -13.17 -12.76 -6.45
N ASP A 59 -13.87 -13.72 -7.05
CA ASP A 59 -14.79 -13.46 -8.17
C ASP A 59 -16.19 -13.04 -7.72
N LEU A 60 -16.52 -13.26 -6.43
CA LEU A 60 -17.85 -12.96 -5.88
C LEU A 60 -18.25 -11.48 -5.93
N PRO A 61 -17.36 -10.48 -5.66
CA PRO A 61 -17.75 -9.08 -5.74
C PRO A 61 -18.14 -8.71 -7.16
N LYS A 62 -19.41 -8.31 -7.35
CA LYS A 62 -19.92 -7.90 -8.67
C LYS A 62 -19.40 -6.52 -9.04
N TRP A 63 -19.22 -6.27 -10.35
CA TRP A 63 -18.77 -4.99 -10.89
C TRP A 63 -19.56 -3.79 -10.37
N LYS A 64 -20.88 -3.94 -10.25
CA LYS A 64 -21.78 -2.89 -9.74
C LYS A 64 -21.45 -2.41 -8.31
N TYR A 65 -20.71 -3.20 -7.53
CA TYR A 65 -20.24 -2.81 -6.18
C TYR A 65 -18.77 -2.39 -6.22
N LEU A 66 -17.92 -3.08 -6.98
CA LEU A 66 -16.49 -2.79 -7.03
C LEU A 66 -16.21 -1.39 -7.57
N VAL A 67 -16.85 -0.99 -8.66
CA VAL A 67 -16.61 0.32 -9.28
C VAL A 67 -17.01 1.47 -8.36
N PRO A 68 -18.22 1.52 -7.79
CA PRO A 68 -18.57 2.58 -6.82
C PRO A 68 -17.68 2.60 -5.59
N VAL A 69 -17.35 1.44 -5.02
CA VAL A 69 -16.47 1.37 -3.83
C VAL A 69 -15.06 1.87 -4.17
N CYS A 70 -14.55 1.53 -5.35
CA CYS A 70 -13.26 2.05 -5.82
C CYS A 70 -13.29 3.58 -5.94
N VAL A 71 -14.28 4.12 -6.65
CA VAL A 71 -14.40 5.57 -6.89
C VAL A 71 -14.58 6.32 -5.57
N VAL A 72 -15.54 5.91 -4.73
CA VAL A 72 -15.83 6.56 -3.44
C VAL A 72 -14.62 6.44 -2.50
N GLY A 73 -14.00 5.26 -2.41
CA GLY A 73 -12.81 5.04 -1.59
C GLY A 73 -11.65 5.93 -2.00
N MET A 74 -11.36 6.04 -3.31
CA MET A 74 -10.29 6.89 -3.82
C MET A 74 -10.59 8.39 -3.62
N MET A 75 -11.84 8.81 -3.84
CA MET A 75 -12.26 10.20 -3.60
C MET A 75 -12.15 10.57 -2.13
N LEU A 76 -12.64 9.74 -1.21
CA LEU A 76 -12.54 9.98 0.22
C LEU A 76 -11.07 10.02 0.67
N THR A 77 -10.22 9.13 0.13
CA THR A 77 -8.77 9.13 0.37
C THR A 77 -8.16 10.48 -0.01
N GLY A 78 -8.47 10.98 -1.20
CA GLY A 78 -7.99 12.27 -1.67
C GLY A 78 -8.49 13.44 -0.81
N MET A 79 -9.79 13.44 -0.46
CA MET A 79 -10.39 14.47 0.39
C MET A 79 -9.77 14.50 1.79
N MET A 80 -9.65 13.35 2.47
CA MET A 80 -9.06 13.27 3.80
C MET A 80 -7.57 13.66 3.79
N GLY A 81 -6.84 13.29 2.73
CA GLY A 81 -5.46 13.71 2.54
C GLY A 81 -5.33 15.24 2.38
N TRP A 82 -6.27 15.87 1.69
CA TRP A 82 -6.32 17.33 1.49
C TRP A 82 -6.75 18.08 2.76
N MET A 83 -7.71 17.54 3.53
CA MET A 83 -8.18 18.13 4.79
C MET A 83 -7.11 18.12 5.89
N GLY A 84 -6.05 17.30 5.76
CA GLY A 84 -5.01 17.21 6.77
C GLY A 84 -5.42 16.49 8.05
N PHE A 85 -4.71 16.75 9.16
CA PHE A 85 -5.03 16.14 10.44
C PHE A 85 -6.24 16.83 11.09
N PRO A 86 -7.13 16.09 11.82
CA PRO A 86 -6.97 14.67 12.19
C PRO A 86 -7.48 13.66 11.13
N TRP A 87 -8.15 14.14 10.07
CA TRP A 87 -8.79 13.28 9.07
C TRP A 87 -7.82 12.31 8.40
N LYS A 88 -6.58 12.77 8.19
CA LYS A 88 -5.51 11.97 7.60
C LYS A 88 -5.20 10.71 8.42
N LEU A 89 -5.42 10.72 9.74
CA LEU A 89 -5.19 9.58 10.62
C LEU A 89 -6.15 8.41 10.34
N PHE A 90 -7.36 8.72 9.86
CA PHE A 90 -8.39 7.73 9.52
C PHE A 90 -8.49 7.44 8.03
N ASN A 91 -7.57 7.99 7.24
CA ASN A 91 -7.55 7.86 5.79
C ASN A 91 -7.29 6.41 5.32
N ASP A 92 -6.69 5.59 6.15
CA ASP A 92 -6.37 4.19 5.85
C ASP A 92 -7.62 3.37 5.51
N ILE A 93 -8.76 3.66 6.17
CA ILE A 93 -10.02 2.93 5.94
C ILE A 93 -10.54 3.13 4.50
N PRO A 94 -10.82 4.36 4.02
CA PRO A 94 -11.29 4.56 2.65
C PRO A 94 -10.23 4.18 1.61
N SER A 95 -8.95 4.41 1.89
CA SER A 95 -7.87 4.04 0.98
C SER A 95 -7.78 2.52 0.79
N LEU A 96 -7.92 1.74 1.86
CA LEU A 96 -7.93 0.30 1.76
C LEU A 96 -9.07 -0.19 0.87
N PHE A 97 -10.31 0.27 1.11
CA PHE A 97 -11.46 -0.14 0.29
C PHE A 97 -11.29 0.31 -1.18
N GLY A 98 -10.79 1.51 -1.40
CA GLY A 98 -10.51 2.03 -2.74
C GLY A 98 -9.46 1.20 -3.48
N TYR A 99 -8.29 1.00 -2.88
CA TYR A 99 -7.20 0.23 -3.50
C TYR A 99 -7.49 -1.25 -3.60
N LEU A 100 -8.17 -1.86 -2.61
CA LEU A 100 -8.60 -3.25 -2.69
C LEU A 100 -9.57 -3.47 -3.85
N SER A 101 -10.55 -2.59 -4.00
CA SER A 101 -11.50 -2.65 -5.11
C SER A 101 -10.80 -2.46 -6.45
N LEU A 102 -9.83 -1.55 -6.54
CA LEU A 102 -9.00 -1.37 -7.73
C LEU A 102 -8.21 -2.63 -8.07
N ALA A 103 -7.59 -3.25 -7.08
CA ALA A 103 -6.84 -4.50 -7.28
C ALA A 103 -7.75 -5.63 -7.79
N LEU A 104 -8.96 -5.77 -7.24
CA LEU A 104 -9.93 -6.75 -7.71
C LEU A 104 -10.46 -6.43 -9.11
N ILE A 105 -10.64 -5.15 -9.46
CA ILE A 105 -11.00 -4.71 -10.81
C ILE A 105 -9.90 -5.13 -11.79
N ILE A 106 -8.63 -4.82 -11.49
CA ILE A 106 -7.47 -5.20 -12.32
C ILE A 106 -7.38 -6.71 -12.47
N TYR A 107 -7.55 -7.46 -11.38
CA TYR A 107 -7.57 -8.92 -11.40
C TYR A 107 -8.66 -9.47 -12.34
N LYS A 108 -9.87 -8.94 -12.28
CA LYS A 108 -11.01 -9.37 -13.11
C LYS A 108 -10.89 -8.97 -14.58
N LEU A 109 -10.20 -7.91 -14.91
CA LEU A 109 -9.99 -7.46 -16.29
C LEU A 109 -9.09 -8.40 -17.08
N HIS A 110 -8.32 -9.26 -16.43
CA HIS A 110 -7.42 -10.24 -17.05
C HIS A 110 -6.51 -9.66 -18.15
N ILE A 111 -6.09 -8.38 -17.98
CA ILE A 111 -5.24 -7.69 -18.96
C ILE A 111 -3.86 -8.34 -18.93
N VAL A 112 -3.51 -9.04 -20.00
CA VAL A 112 -2.26 -9.84 -20.11
C VAL A 112 -1.01 -9.02 -19.80
N VAL A 113 -0.94 -7.79 -20.33
CA VAL A 113 0.22 -6.90 -20.12
C VAL A 113 0.34 -6.52 -18.64
N VAL A 114 -0.76 -6.16 -18.02
CA VAL A 114 -0.82 -5.77 -16.59
C VAL A 114 -0.45 -6.96 -15.71
N ASN A 115 -1.04 -8.13 -15.96
CA ASN A 115 -0.75 -9.35 -15.21
C ASN A 115 0.72 -9.75 -15.33
N ARG A 116 1.31 -9.64 -16.55
CA ARG A 116 2.74 -9.92 -16.79
C ARG A 116 3.62 -8.93 -16.03
N PHE A 117 3.28 -7.63 -16.03
CA PHE A 117 3.98 -6.61 -15.29
C PHE A 117 3.96 -6.90 -13.78
N PHE A 118 2.79 -7.13 -13.18
CA PHE A 118 2.68 -7.44 -11.76
C PHE A 118 3.37 -8.75 -11.39
N SER A 119 3.26 -9.79 -12.20
CA SER A 119 3.97 -11.07 -11.98
C SER A 119 5.48 -10.90 -12.01
N TYR A 120 6.00 -10.04 -12.88
CA TYR A 120 7.42 -9.72 -12.92
C TYR A 120 7.85 -8.90 -11.70
N THR A 121 7.12 -7.84 -11.38
CA THR A 121 7.41 -6.92 -10.27
C THR A 121 7.31 -7.63 -8.91
N ASN A 122 6.40 -8.59 -8.76
CA ASN A 122 6.24 -9.35 -7.53
C ASN A 122 7.51 -10.09 -7.08
N ARG A 123 8.42 -10.41 -8.02
CA ARG A 123 9.69 -11.08 -7.72
C ARG A 123 10.65 -10.26 -6.86
N PHE A 124 10.50 -8.94 -6.88
CA PHE A 124 11.32 -7.99 -6.10
C PHE A 124 10.48 -6.91 -5.42
N SER A 125 9.20 -7.19 -5.19
CA SER A 125 8.27 -6.25 -4.52
C SER A 125 8.70 -5.95 -3.08
N TYR A 126 9.28 -6.93 -2.38
CA TYR A 126 9.82 -6.75 -1.05
C TYR A 126 11.04 -5.81 -1.06
N GLU A 127 11.96 -6.03 -1.97
CA GLU A 127 13.12 -5.18 -2.16
C GLU A 127 12.70 -3.75 -2.55
N TRP A 128 11.66 -3.62 -3.37
CA TRP A 128 11.10 -2.31 -3.72
C TRP A 128 10.53 -1.61 -2.50
N TYR A 129 9.78 -2.33 -1.67
CA TYR A 129 9.29 -1.81 -0.40
C TYR A 129 10.42 -1.31 0.51
N LEU A 130 11.56 -1.98 0.55
CA LEU A 130 12.71 -1.57 1.38
C LEU A 130 13.42 -0.32 0.85
N VAL A 131 13.61 -0.22 -0.46
CA VAL A 131 14.47 0.83 -1.04
C VAL A 131 13.72 2.10 -1.45
N HIS A 132 12.40 2.03 -1.69
CA HIS A 132 11.67 3.15 -2.28
C HIS A 132 11.73 4.44 -1.44
N ILE A 133 11.59 4.34 -0.12
CA ILE A 133 11.64 5.52 0.77
C ILE A 133 13.01 6.20 0.69
N LEU A 134 14.10 5.42 0.72
CA LEU A 134 15.45 5.94 0.63
C LEU A 134 15.68 6.65 -0.72
N VAL A 135 15.28 6.00 -1.81
CA VAL A 135 15.42 6.57 -3.16
C VAL A 135 14.58 7.85 -3.30
N PHE A 136 13.35 7.85 -2.80
CA PHE A 136 12.49 9.02 -2.82
C PHE A 136 13.12 10.19 -2.07
N GLN A 137 13.66 9.96 -0.87
CA GLN A 137 14.35 11.01 -0.10
C GLN A 137 15.54 11.57 -0.85
N ILE A 138 16.38 10.72 -1.46
CA ILE A 138 17.55 11.17 -2.25
C ILE A 138 17.09 11.99 -3.45
N VAL A 139 16.13 11.48 -4.24
CA VAL A 139 15.61 12.18 -5.42
C VAL A 139 15.04 13.53 -5.04
N MET A 140 14.13 13.57 -4.06
CA MET A 140 13.50 14.81 -3.59
C MET A 140 14.52 15.82 -3.06
N GLN A 141 15.60 15.36 -2.43
CA GLN A 141 16.66 16.24 -1.93
C GLN A 141 17.48 16.82 -3.06
N VAL A 142 17.77 16.03 -4.11
CA VAL A 142 18.57 16.48 -5.27
C VAL A 142 17.74 17.35 -6.22
N THR A 143 16.45 17.04 -6.39
CA THR A 143 15.58 17.75 -7.36
C THR A 143 14.85 18.94 -6.77
N ARG A 144 14.95 19.18 -5.48
CA ARG A 144 14.19 20.19 -4.72
C ARG A 144 14.23 21.57 -5.39
N GLY A 145 13.07 21.98 -5.90
CA GLY A 145 12.89 23.29 -6.55
C GLY A 145 13.47 23.43 -7.97
N HIS A 146 14.06 22.36 -8.52
CA HIS A 146 14.70 22.41 -9.86
C HIS A 146 13.85 21.75 -10.97
N VAL A 147 12.87 20.90 -10.58
CA VAL A 147 12.03 20.19 -11.54
C VAL A 147 10.55 20.24 -11.15
N PRO A 148 9.63 20.18 -12.12
CA PRO A 148 8.20 20.07 -11.84
C PRO A 148 7.87 18.81 -11.03
N ALA A 149 6.89 18.89 -10.11
CA ALA A 149 6.51 17.78 -9.23
C ALA A 149 6.17 16.47 -9.98
N ILE A 150 5.58 16.57 -11.17
CA ILE A 150 5.26 15.40 -12.00
C ILE A 150 6.54 14.67 -12.41
N ILE A 151 7.56 15.40 -12.83
CA ILE A 151 8.86 14.81 -13.23
C ILE A 151 9.53 14.19 -12.01
N GLU A 152 9.49 14.86 -10.87
CA GLU A 152 10.02 14.35 -9.61
C GLU A 152 9.38 13.02 -9.21
N ILE A 153 8.04 12.93 -9.28
CA ILE A 153 7.30 11.68 -9.00
C ILE A 153 7.72 10.57 -9.97
N VAL A 154 7.81 10.86 -11.27
CA VAL A 154 8.22 9.88 -12.28
C VAL A 154 9.64 9.39 -12.02
N LEU A 155 10.57 10.28 -11.70
CA LEU A 155 11.96 9.93 -11.34
C LEU A 155 12.00 9.06 -10.07
N CYS A 156 11.25 9.41 -9.03
CA CYS A 156 11.14 8.62 -7.81
C CYS A 156 10.68 7.18 -8.10
N LEU A 157 9.63 7.02 -8.91
CA LEU A 157 9.09 5.71 -9.25
C LEU A 157 10.08 4.89 -10.09
N LEU A 158 10.65 5.48 -11.14
CA LEU A 158 11.58 4.78 -12.03
C LEU A 158 12.86 4.39 -11.30
N LEU A 159 13.50 5.32 -10.59
CA LEU A 159 14.75 5.04 -9.91
C LEU A 159 14.57 4.05 -8.76
N SER A 160 13.48 4.12 -7.99
CA SER A 160 13.19 3.13 -6.95
C SER A 160 12.93 1.74 -7.53
N TYR A 161 12.26 1.65 -8.69
CA TYR A 161 12.01 0.39 -9.38
C TYR A 161 13.33 -0.26 -9.84
N PHE A 162 14.22 0.51 -10.49
CA PHE A 162 15.52 0.00 -10.93
C PHE A 162 16.44 -0.35 -9.76
N ALA A 163 16.44 0.45 -8.70
CA ALA A 163 17.20 0.18 -7.48
C ALA A 163 16.75 -1.14 -6.83
N ALA A 164 15.44 -1.38 -6.73
CA ALA A 164 14.87 -2.62 -6.19
C ALA A 164 15.26 -3.84 -7.04
N MET A 165 15.15 -3.72 -8.36
CA MET A 165 15.54 -4.79 -9.29
C MET A 165 17.03 -5.14 -9.17
N TRP A 166 17.89 -4.12 -9.04
CA TRP A 166 19.33 -4.30 -8.88
C TRP A 166 19.67 -4.92 -7.53
N TYR A 167 19.09 -4.41 -6.45
CA TYR A 167 19.26 -4.94 -5.10
C TYR A 167 18.83 -6.42 -5.00
N GLY A 168 17.68 -6.77 -5.58
CA GLY A 168 17.22 -8.16 -5.65
C GLY A 168 18.17 -9.08 -6.39
N LYS A 169 18.77 -8.61 -7.51
CA LYS A 169 19.80 -9.38 -8.23
C LYS A 169 21.07 -9.62 -7.39
N LEU A 170 21.53 -8.62 -6.66
CA LEU A 170 22.71 -8.74 -5.78
C LEU A 170 22.46 -9.72 -4.64
N TRP A 171 21.27 -9.65 -4.04
CA TRP A 171 20.90 -10.54 -2.94
C TRP A 171 20.80 -12.00 -3.35
N ASN A 172 20.20 -12.26 -4.52
CA ASN A 172 20.05 -13.61 -5.04
C ASN A 172 21.40 -14.24 -5.48
N ARG A 173 22.34 -13.44 -5.99
CA ARG A 173 23.69 -13.92 -6.30
C ARG A 173 24.42 -14.48 -5.06
N LYS A 174 24.23 -13.87 -3.89
CA LYS A 174 24.84 -14.36 -2.64
C LYS A 174 24.24 -15.68 -2.13
N LYS A 175 22.99 -16.01 -2.50
CA LYS A 175 22.35 -17.27 -2.14
C LYS A 175 22.81 -18.46 -2.98
N THR A 176 23.20 -18.23 -4.21
CA THR A 176 23.67 -19.28 -5.15
C THR A 176 25.18 -19.59 -5.00
N SER A 177 25.93 -18.77 -4.25
CA SER A 177 27.37 -18.97 -4.03
C SER A 177 27.70 -19.65 -2.68
N LYS A 178 26.68 -20.18 -2.00
CA LYS A 178 26.79 -21.05 -0.81
C LYS A 178 26.20 -22.42 -1.13
#